data_7d00718bfa35118983703d261a30d288
#
_entry.id   7d00718bfa35118983703d261a30d288
#
_cell.length_a   1.000
_cell.length_b   1.000
_cell.length_c   1.000
_cell.angle_alpha   90.00
_cell.angle_beta   90.00
_cell.angle_gamma   90.00
#
_symmetry.space_group_name_H-M   'P 1'
#
loop_
_entity.id
_entity.type
_entity.pdbx_description
1 polymer ?
#
loop_
_entity_poly.entity_id
_entity_poly.type
_entity_poly.pdbx_seq_one_letter_code
_entity_poly.pdbx_strand_id
1 'polypeptide(L)'
;MKYSIKTKEKVRTLGTLSISPINAAKVCKSLNKKKFGDAKKILEKLISKEVSINGKYFTKTSIEILKLLNQLENNAKVMNLDANSLNLFISAHKGPTMYRGKRDRRHGIRLKSAHIQAVLSDKNGFGKKVRERSNKK
;
A
#
# COMPACT_ATOMS: atom_id res chain seq x y z
N MET A 1 -1.23 -13.08 8.98
CA MET A 1 -1.24 -11.61 8.91
C MET A 1 -2.65 -11.11 8.67
N LYS A 2 -3.14 -10.20 9.49
CA LYS A 2 -4.51 -9.66 9.34
C LYS A 2 -4.48 -8.44 8.43
N TYR A 3 -5.40 -8.38 7.46
CA TYR A 3 -5.58 -7.18 6.64
C TYR A 3 -6.30 -6.09 7.45
N SER A 4 -5.79 -4.87 7.42
CA SER A 4 -6.47 -3.70 8.01
C SER A 4 -7.66 -3.26 7.15
N ILE A 5 -7.62 -3.57 5.86
CA ILE A 5 -8.69 -3.30 4.92
C ILE A 5 -9.53 -4.57 4.78
N LYS A 6 -10.71 -4.57 5.37
CA LYS A 6 -11.68 -5.67 5.23
C LYS A 6 -12.56 -5.38 4.02
N THR A 7 -12.23 -5.95 2.88
CA THR A 7 -13.07 -5.88 1.68
C THR A 7 -13.49 -7.27 1.26
N LYS A 8 -14.63 -7.34 0.61
CA LYS A 8 -15.08 -8.55 -0.10
C LYS A 8 -14.43 -8.66 -1.50
N GLU A 9 -13.64 -7.64 -1.86
CA GLU A 9 -13.01 -7.53 -3.17
C GLU A 9 -11.97 -8.64 -3.37
N LYS A 10 -11.93 -9.18 -4.58
CA LYS A 10 -11.05 -10.30 -4.92
C LYS A 10 -9.62 -9.85 -5.25
N VAL A 11 -9.44 -8.64 -5.83
CA VAL A 11 -8.13 -8.16 -6.26
C VAL A 11 -7.40 -7.49 -5.11
N ARG A 12 -6.44 -8.19 -4.57
CA ARG A 12 -5.63 -7.74 -3.43
C ARG A 12 -4.20 -8.24 -3.55
N THR A 13 -3.27 -7.48 -2.99
CA THR A 13 -1.87 -7.86 -2.86
C THR A 13 -1.33 -7.47 -1.49
N LEU A 14 -0.49 -8.30 -0.94
CA LEU A 14 0.16 -8.13 0.33
C LEU A 14 1.65 -8.39 0.16
N GLY A 15 2.49 -7.48 0.65
CA GLY A 15 3.93 -7.64 0.62
C GLY A 15 4.61 -7.13 1.87
N THR A 16 5.72 -7.78 2.24
CA THR A 16 6.65 -7.29 3.25
C THR A 16 7.85 -6.70 2.53
N LEU A 17 8.04 -5.40 2.66
CA LEU A 17 9.09 -4.66 1.96
C LEU A 17 10.17 -4.17 2.93
N SER A 18 11.43 -4.15 2.47
CA SER A 18 12.58 -3.68 3.26
C SER A 18 12.72 -2.15 3.24
N ILE A 19 11.66 -1.46 3.66
CA ILE A 19 11.54 0.00 3.69
C ILE A 19 11.14 0.51 5.07
N SER A 20 11.28 1.82 5.29
CA SER A 20 10.83 2.46 6.53
C SER A 20 9.29 2.45 6.62
N PRO A 21 8.70 1.88 7.69
CA PRO A 21 7.24 1.86 7.84
C PRO A 21 6.63 3.27 7.93
N ILE A 22 7.34 4.23 8.52
CA ILE A 22 6.89 5.63 8.63
C ILE A 22 6.82 6.27 7.23
N ASN A 23 7.86 6.07 6.41
CA ASN A 23 7.89 6.60 5.04
C ASN A 23 6.83 5.91 4.17
N ALA A 24 6.71 4.59 4.29
CA ALA A 24 5.66 3.82 3.61
C ALA A 24 4.26 4.34 3.96
N ALA A 25 3.97 4.59 5.23
CA ALA A 25 2.68 5.11 5.66
C ALA A 25 2.37 6.49 5.05
N LYS A 26 3.37 7.40 4.96
CA LYS A 26 3.20 8.72 4.32
C LYS A 26 2.87 8.60 2.83
N VAL A 27 3.61 7.78 2.10
CA VAL A 27 3.37 7.54 0.66
C VAL A 27 2.03 6.85 0.46
N CYS A 28 1.72 5.80 1.20
CA CYS A 28 0.43 5.09 1.10
C CYS A 28 -0.76 6.03 1.39
N LYS A 29 -0.63 6.94 2.38
CA LYS A 29 -1.67 7.92 2.69
C LYS A 29 -1.96 8.87 1.52
N SER A 30 -0.93 9.27 0.77
CA SER A 30 -1.09 10.13 -0.42
C SER A 30 -1.71 9.41 -1.62
N LEU A 31 -1.56 8.08 -1.72
CA LEU A 31 -2.09 7.26 -2.81
C LEU A 31 -3.50 6.73 -2.54
N ASN A 32 -3.89 6.65 -1.27
CA ASN A 32 -5.14 6.05 -0.86
C ASN A 32 -6.37 6.75 -1.46
N LYS A 33 -7.36 5.96 -1.90
CA LYS A 33 -8.62 6.41 -2.52
C LYS A 33 -8.47 7.09 -3.89
N LYS A 34 -7.31 7.01 -4.53
CA LYS A 34 -7.09 7.50 -5.90
C LYS A 34 -7.35 6.37 -6.90
N LYS A 35 -7.62 6.74 -8.15
CA LYS A 35 -7.64 5.77 -9.25
C LYS A 35 -6.26 5.14 -9.41
N PHE A 36 -6.23 3.87 -9.77
CA PHE A 36 -5.00 3.10 -9.86
C PHE A 36 -3.98 3.72 -10.83
N GLY A 37 -4.42 4.19 -12.01
CA GLY A 37 -3.55 4.85 -12.99
C GLY A 37 -2.93 6.14 -12.45
N ASP A 38 -3.70 6.96 -11.73
CA ASP A 38 -3.20 8.20 -11.13
C ASP A 38 -2.21 7.92 -9.99
N ALA A 39 -2.44 6.87 -9.22
CA ALA A 39 -1.51 6.43 -8.17
C ALA A 39 -0.15 6.02 -8.75
N LYS A 40 -0.12 5.31 -9.89
CA LYS A 40 1.13 4.97 -10.59
C LYS A 40 1.87 6.23 -11.07
N LYS A 41 1.18 7.16 -11.73
CA LYS A 41 1.76 8.43 -12.19
C LYS A 41 2.36 9.24 -11.05
N ILE A 42 1.72 9.26 -9.87
CA ILE A 42 2.26 9.96 -8.70
C ILE A 42 3.55 9.29 -8.21
N LEU A 43 3.62 7.96 -8.19
CA LEU A 43 4.84 7.24 -7.82
C LEU A 43 5.98 7.49 -8.80
N GLU A 44 5.70 7.52 -10.09
CA GLU A 44 6.68 7.84 -11.14
C GLU A 44 7.23 9.26 -10.96
N LYS A 45 6.36 10.25 -10.71
CA LYS A 45 6.75 11.64 -10.41
C LYS A 45 7.56 11.78 -9.10
N LEU A 46 7.30 10.94 -8.11
CA LEU A 46 8.13 10.87 -6.89
C LEU A 46 9.51 10.27 -7.16
N ILE A 47 9.62 9.32 -8.09
CA ILE A 47 10.88 8.70 -8.50
C ILE A 47 11.69 9.68 -9.35
N SER A 48 11.07 10.38 -10.29
CA SER A 48 11.71 11.43 -11.12
C SER A 48 12.03 12.72 -10.33
N LYS A 49 11.58 12.81 -9.06
CA LYS A 49 11.74 13.98 -8.17
C LYS A 49 11.01 15.23 -8.63
N GLU A 50 10.01 15.12 -9.47
CA GLU A 50 9.16 16.25 -9.88
C GLU A 50 8.20 16.68 -8.78
N VAL A 51 7.70 15.73 -7.99
CA VAL A 51 6.76 15.95 -6.89
C VAL A 51 7.38 15.51 -5.57
N SER A 52 7.16 16.25 -4.50
CA SER A 52 7.60 15.89 -3.15
C SER A 52 6.40 15.74 -2.20
N ILE A 53 6.53 14.85 -1.22
CA ILE A 53 5.56 14.70 -0.13
C ILE A 53 6.23 15.20 1.15
N ASN A 54 5.71 16.29 1.73
CA ASN A 54 6.27 16.94 2.92
C ASN A 54 7.78 17.27 2.75
N GLY A 55 8.17 17.81 1.59
CA GLY A 55 9.55 18.18 1.28
C GLY A 55 10.51 16.99 1.05
N LYS A 56 9.99 15.76 0.90
CA LYS A 56 10.81 14.56 0.64
C LYS A 56 10.27 13.76 -0.55
N TYR A 57 11.18 13.18 -1.35
CA TYR A 57 10.82 12.45 -2.56
C TYR A 57 10.54 10.96 -2.33
N PHE A 58 11.02 10.37 -1.25
CA PHE A 58 10.81 8.95 -0.89
C PHE A 58 11.11 7.94 -2.02
N THR A 59 12.10 8.21 -2.88
CA THR A 59 12.39 7.45 -4.11
C THR A 59 12.47 5.94 -3.88
N LYS A 60 13.25 5.47 -2.90
CA LYS A 60 13.38 4.05 -2.57
C LYS A 60 12.02 3.42 -2.20
N THR A 61 11.23 4.13 -1.39
CA THR A 61 9.91 3.67 -0.96
C THR A 61 8.94 3.61 -2.13
N SER A 62 8.97 4.60 -3.02
CA SER A 62 8.11 4.68 -4.20
C SER A 62 8.42 3.56 -5.20
N ILE A 63 9.70 3.22 -5.43
CA ILE A 63 10.11 2.10 -6.30
C ILE A 63 9.55 0.77 -5.77
N GLU A 64 9.70 0.51 -4.48
CA GLU A 64 9.22 -0.76 -3.90
C GLU A 64 7.69 -0.86 -3.90
N ILE A 65 6.99 0.25 -3.65
CA ILE A 65 5.53 0.29 -3.75
C ILE A 65 5.08 0.10 -5.20
N LEU A 66 5.78 0.69 -6.18
CA LEU A 66 5.46 0.52 -7.60
C LEU A 66 5.55 -0.95 -8.03
N LYS A 67 6.57 -1.69 -7.57
CA LYS A 67 6.70 -3.14 -7.81
C LYS A 67 5.48 -3.90 -7.28
N LEU A 68 5.01 -3.56 -6.07
CA LEU A 68 3.84 -4.17 -5.47
C LEU A 68 2.55 -3.83 -6.24
N LEU A 69 2.42 -2.59 -6.74
CA LEU A 69 1.29 -2.20 -7.59
C LEU A 69 1.29 -2.92 -8.95
N ASN A 70 2.46 -3.19 -9.53
CA ASN A 70 2.55 -4.01 -10.75
C ASN A 70 2.07 -5.46 -10.50
N GLN A 71 2.37 -6.04 -9.35
CA GLN A 71 1.82 -7.34 -8.96
C GLN A 71 0.28 -7.28 -8.80
N LEU A 72 -0.24 -6.20 -8.22
CA LEU A 72 -1.68 -5.98 -8.08
C LEU A 72 -2.38 -5.87 -9.45
N GLU A 73 -1.76 -5.18 -10.40
CA GLU A 73 -2.26 -5.09 -11.78
C GLU A 73 -2.30 -6.46 -12.47
N ASN A 74 -1.26 -7.27 -12.31
CA ASN A 74 -1.23 -8.62 -12.85
C ASN A 74 -2.34 -9.49 -12.23
N ASN A 75 -2.59 -9.36 -10.91
CA ASN A 75 -3.70 -10.04 -10.26
C ASN A 75 -5.05 -9.57 -10.81
N ALA A 76 -5.21 -8.27 -11.13
CA ALA A 76 -6.43 -7.76 -11.76
C ALA A 76 -6.63 -8.33 -13.17
N LYS A 77 -5.55 -8.41 -13.97
CA LYS A 77 -5.59 -9.01 -15.32
C LYS A 77 -6.03 -10.48 -15.29
N VAL A 78 -5.54 -11.27 -14.32
CA VAL A 78 -5.96 -12.66 -14.12
C VAL A 78 -7.44 -12.77 -13.81
N MET A 79 -8.03 -11.77 -13.16
CA MET A 79 -9.46 -11.69 -12.86
C MET A 79 -10.30 -11.04 -13.98
N ASN A 80 -9.68 -10.70 -15.13
CA ASN A 80 -10.31 -9.98 -16.24
C ASN A 80 -10.94 -8.64 -15.83
N LEU A 81 -10.26 -7.90 -14.93
CA LEU A 81 -10.70 -6.60 -14.44
C LEU A 81 -9.74 -5.49 -14.90
N ASP A 82 -10.31 -4.37 -15.34
CA ASP A 82 -9.53 -3.18 -15.71
C ASP A 82 -9.06 -2.44 -14.47
N ALA A 83 -7.79 -2.65 -14.10
CA ALA A 83 -7.19 -2.04 -12.91
C ALA A 83 -7.29 -0.51 -12.93
N ASN A 84 -7.17 0.13 -14.12
CA ASN A 84 -7.15 1.59 -14.24
C ASN A 84 -8.48 2.27 -13.88
N SER A 85 -9.60 1.57 -14.03
CA SER A 85 -10.93 2.06 -13.67
C SER A 85 -11.19 2.01 -12.17
N LEU A 86 -10.45 1.16 -11.45
CA LEU A 86 -10.66 0.87 -10.05
C LEU A 86 -9.95 1.85 -9.12
N ASN A 87 -10.53 2.05 -7.93
CA ASN A 87 -9.93 2.85 -6.87
C ASN A 87 -8.94 2.02 -6.06
N LEU A 88 -7.77 2.59 -5.77
CA LEU A 88 -6.75 1.97 -4.97
C LEU A 88 -6.97 2.25 -3.47
N PHE A 89 -7.02 1.20 -2.68
CA PHE A 89 -6.96 1.25 -1.23
C PHE A 89 -5.67 0.61 -0.77
N ILE A 90 -4.79 1.41 -0.19
CA ILE A 90 -3.47 0.97 0.24
C ILE A 90 -3.21 1.38 1.68
N SER A 91 -2.62 0.48 2.46
CA SER A 91 -2.20 0.75 3.82
C SER A 91 -0.84 0.13 4.10
N ALA A 92 -0.10 0.74 5.02
CA ALA A 92 1.20 0.29 5.44
C ALA A 92 1.27 0.15 6.96
N HIS A 93 1.85 -0.94 7.44
CA HIS A 93 2.08 -1.23 8.85
C HIS A 93 3.54 -1.57 9.10
N LYS A 94 3.96 -1.51 10.36
CA LYS A 94 5.27 -2.00 10.77
C LYS A 94 5.37 -3.50 10.48
N GLY A 95 6.41 -3.89 9.76
CA GLY A 95 6.72 -5.27 9.47
C GLY A 95 7.41 -6.00 10.62
N PRO A 96 7.82 -7.26 10.41
CA PRO A 96 8.50 -8.04 11.41
C PRO A 96 9.82 -7.38 11.83
N THR A 97 10.21 -7.59 13.07
CA THR A 97 11.50 -7.14 13.56
C THR A 97 12.57 -8.15 13.12
N MET A 98 13.48 -7.69 12.27
CA MET A 98 14.62 -8.47 11.80
C MET A 98 15.92 -7.75 12.17
N TYR A 99 16.97 -8.51 12.40
CA TYR A 99 18.30 -8.00 12.73
C TYR A 99 19.31 -8.50 11.71
N ARG A 100 20.41 -7.76 11.55
CA ARG A 100 21.53 -8.19 10.71
C ARG A 100 22.20 -9.39 11.35
N GLY A 101 22.61 -10.36 10.51
CA GLY A 101 23.24 -11.59 10.94
C GLY A 101 24.63 -11.37 11.57
N LYS A 102 25.12 -12.38 12.30
CA LYS A 102 26.42 -12.34 13.04
C LYS A 102 27.63 -12.06 12.15
N ARG A 103 27.60 -12.45 10.87
CA ARG A 103 28.73 -12.24 9.93
C ARG A 103 28.83 -10.82 9.37
N ASP A 104 27.78 -9.99 9.55
CA ASP A 104 27.81 -8.61 9.10
C ASP A 104 28.58 -7.75 10.14
N ARG A 105 29.48 -6.86 9.68
CA ARG A 105 30.18 -5.90 10.53
C ARG A 105 29.22 -5.10 11.43
N ARG A 106 27.98 -4.92 10.97
CA ARG A 106 26.90 -4.22 11.70
C ARG A 106 25.89 -5.22 12.26
N HIS A 107 26.36 -6.36 12.79
CA HIS A 107 25.45 -7.34 13.40
C HIS A 107 24.62 -6.72 14.53
N GLY A 108 23.44 -7.26 14.80
CA GLY A 108 22.53 -6.77 15.83
C GLY A 108 21.78 -5.48 15.48
N ILE A 109 22.12 -4.77 14.38
CA ILE A 109 21.36 -3.60 13.94
C ILE A 109 20.02 -4.05 13.37
N ARG A 110 18.96 -3.42 13.85
CA ARG A 110 17.59 -3.67 13.42
C ARG A 110 17.36 -3.23 11.96
N LEU A 111 16.84 -4.11 11.14
CA LEU A 111 16.40 -3.82 9.79
C LEU A 111 15.00 -3.20 9.81
N LYS A 112 14.81 -2.21 8.94
CA LYS A 112 13.49 -1.58 8.75
C LYS A 112 12.67 -2.43 7.80
N SER A 113 11.46 -2.82 8.20
CA SER A 113 10.51 -3.53 7.36
C SER A 113 9.11 -2.96 7.50
N ALA A 114 8.35 -3.00 6.42
CA ALA A 114 6.97 -2.57 6.38
C ALA A 114 6.11 -3.63 5.70
N HIS A 115 4.97 -3.93 6.28
CA HIS A 115 3.91 -4.67 5.63
C HIS A 115 3.03 -3.69 4.86
N ILE A 116 2.84 -3.93 3.57
CA ILE A 116 1.96 -3.14 2.73
C ILE A 116 0.89 -4.05 2.18
N GLN A 117 -0.34 -3.60 2.24
CA GLN A 117 -1.47 -4.24 1.61
C GLN A 117 -2.15 -3.25 0.66
N ALA A 118 -2.50 -3.72 -0.51
CA ALA A 118 -3.20 -2.97 -1.53
C ALA A 118 -4.39 -3.76 -2.04
N VAL A 119 -5.50 -3.06 -2.25
CA VAL A 119 -6.77 -3.62 -2.71
C VAL A 119 -7.34 -2.69 -3.77
N LEU A 120 -7.88 -3.26 -4.85
CA LEU A 120 -8.66 -2.53 -5.85
C LEU A 120 -10.15 -2.73 -5.59
N SER A 121 -10.92 -1.66 -5.68
CA SER A 121 -12.37 -1.67 -5.48
C SER A 121 -13.05 -0.63 -6.36
N ASP A 122 -14.25 -0.95 -6.86
CA ASP A 122 -15.10 -0.05 -7.64
C ASP A 122 -15.75 1.03 -6.77
N LYS A 123 -15.90 0.80 -5.48
CA LYS A 123 -16.69 1.66 -4.59
C LYS A 123 -15.82 2.73 -3.92
N ASN A 124 -16.34 3.95 -3.90
CA ASN A 124 -15.75 5.11 -3.22
C ASN A 124 -15.79 4.99 -1.68
N GLY A 125 -15.22 3.94 -1.16
CA GLY A 125 -15.02 3.79 0.27
C GLY A 125 -15.79 2.63 0.89
N PHE A 126 -15.28 2.20 2.02
CA PHE A 126 -15.92 1.25 2.92
C PHE A 126 -17.34 1.70 3.20
N GLY A 127 -18.32 0.90 2.85
CA GLY A 127 -19.69 1.13 3.26
C GLY A 127 -19.71 1.40 4.77
N LYS A 128 -20.03 2.62 5.15
CA LYS A 128 -20.41 2.90 6.54
C LYS A 128 -21.49 1.87 6.83
N LYS A 129 -21.23 0.92 7.73
CA LYS A 129 -22.30 0.14 8.32
C LYS A 129 -23.27 1.17 8.90
N VAL A 130 -24.37 1.39 8.20
CA VAL A 130 -25.56 2.03 8.79
C VAL A 130 -25.90 1.12 9.97
N ARG A 131 -25.64 1.60 11.18
CA ARG A 131 -26.16 0.97 12.38
C ARG A 131 -27.66 1.21 12.30
N GLU A 132 -28.39 0.25 11.80
CA GLU A 132 -29.83 0.17 12.01
C GLU A 132 -30.02 0.14 13.52
N ARG A 133 -30.42 1.29 14.05
CA ARG A 133 -30.98 1.37 15.40
C ARG A 133 -32.30 0.64 15.31
N SER A 134 -32.30 -0.63 15.68
CA SER A 134 -33.54 -1.35 15.93
C SER A 134 -34.25 -0.63 17.10
N ASN A 135 -35.17 0.26 16.76
CA ASN A 135 -36.19 0.69 17.71
C ASN A 135 -37.04 -0.52 18.04
N LYS A 136 -36.71 -1.23 19.12
CA LYS A 136 -37.64 -2.08 19.80
C LYS A 136 -38.53 -1.18 20.66
N LYS A 137 -39.75 -1.01 20.19
CA LYS A 137 -40.88 -0.66 21.06
C LYS A 137 -41.24 -1.87 21.92
#